data_2ba4bf41d2ceb8b457cd4a9e3cbb792a
#
_entry.id   2ba4bf41d2ceb8b457cd4a9e3cbb792a
#
_cell.length_a   1.000
_cell.length_b   1.000
_cell.length_c   1.000
_cell.angle_alpha   90.00
_cell.angle_beta   90.00
_cell.angle_gamma   90.00
#
_symmetry.space_group_name_H-M   'P 1'
#
loop_
_entity.id
_entity.type
_entity.pdbx_description
1 polymer ?
#
loop_
_entity_poly.entity_id
_entity_poly.type
_entity_poly.pdbx_seq_one_letter_code
_entity_poly.pdbx_strand_id
1 'polypeptide(L)'
;MKLFLIFYLIFFISIFKANAKELIIADISDNKINIDVGFKGAKLLFFGVIDDEGDVVVSVTGPRKTIEVRKKEKKMGLWLNSDTKVFFDVPSYYYVASTRPLKELNAENVLQINQVGIENIRFAGAEEQEERSSWVNGIIKSMIEAGRYNPEQGLIQISDKRLFKTELNFSAELVDGQYLVDTLLLKDGAVIAARRSFINVSKTGYGEKIYKMANNNSLLYGLTAVFF
;
A
#
# COMPACT_ATOMS: atom_id res chain seq x y z
N MET A 1 -28.47 21.87 46.73
CA MET A 1 -28.46 22.75 45.52
C MET A 1 -27.23 22.58 44.63
N LYS A 2 -26.02 22.60 45.17
CA LYS A 2 -24.77 22.43 44.37
C LYS A 2 -24.64 21.05 43.70
N LEU A 3 -25.07 19.97 44.38
CA LEU A 3 -24.99 18.62 43.81
C LEU A 3 -25.95 18.39 42.65
N PHE A 4 -27.12 19.02 42.63
CA PHE A 4 -28.12 18.96 41.60
C PHE A 4 -27.65 19.73 40.34
N LEU A 5 -26.91 20.80 40.51
CA LEU A 5 -26.33 21.59 39.43
C LEU A 5 -25.20 20.83 38.72
N ILE A 6 -24.38 20.06 39.45
CA ILE A 6 -23.32 19.21 38.89
C ILE A 6 -23.93 18.07 38.08
N PHE A 7 -25.00 17.43 38.59
CA PHE A 7 -25.70 16.36 37.86
C PHE A 7 -26.35 16.86 36.58
N TYR A 8 -26.91 18.06 36.58
CA TYR A 8 -27.49 18.70 35.41
C TYR A 8 -26.41 19.07 34.38
N LEU A 9 -25.26 19.52 34.82
CA LEU A 9 -24.13 19.83 33.93
C LEU A 9 -23.54 18.58 33.27
N ILE A 10 -23.41 17.48 34.02
CA ILE A 10 -22.94 16.17 33.47
C ILE A 10 -23.96 15.59 32.51
N PHE A 11 -25.25 15.73 32.75
CA PHE A 11 -26.32 15.27 31.87
C PHE A 11 -26.32 16.06 30.56
N PHE A 12 -26.04 17.35 30.58
CA PHE A 12 -25.98 18.20 29.37
C PHE A 12 -24.77 17.90 28.48
N ILE A 13 -23.63 17.49 29.06
CA ILE A 13 -22.42 17.09 28.32
C ILE A 13 -22.63 15.75 27.57
N SER A 14 -23.49 14.87 28.06
CA SER A 14 -23.75 13.55 27.44
C SER A 14 -24.60 13.60 26.16
N ILE A 15 -25.19 14.74 25.80
CA ILE A 15 -26.13 14.85 24.67
C ILE A 15 -25.41 15.22 23.36
N PHE A 16 -24.18 15.71 23.41
CA PHE A 16 -23.40 15.97 22.19
C PHE A 16 -22.80 14.68 21.65
N LYS A 17 -23.63 13.83 21.02
CA LYS A 17 -23.09 12.86 20.05
C LYS A 17 -22.65 13.63 18.83
N ALA A 18 -21.35 13.90 18.74
CA ALA A 18 -20.75 14.37 17.50
C ALA A 18 -20.91 13.23 16.47
N ASN A 19 -21.89 13.35 15.59
CA ASN A 19 -21.94 12.53 14.38
C ASN A 19 -20.80 12.97 13.49
N ALA A 20 -19.64 12.31 13.58
CA ALA A 20 -18.57 12.49 12.62
C ALA A 20 -19.10 11.98 11.27
N LYS A 21 -19.39 12.88 10.35
CA LYS A 21 -19.77 12.55 8.98
C LYS A 21 -18.55 11.93 8.30
N GLU A 22 -18.67 10.70 7.85
CA GLU A 22 -17.62 10.02 7.10
C GLU A 22 -17.56 10.63 5.69
N LEU A 23 -16.52 11.42 5.41
CA LEU A 23 -16.38 12.16 4.15
C LEU A 23 -15.90 11.28 2.98
N ILE A 24 -15.35 10.09 3.26
CA ILE A 24 -14.92 9.11 2.26
C ILE A 24 -15.45 7.74 2.65
N ILE A 25 -16.15 7.11 1.74
CA ILE A 25 -16.47 5.68 1.80
C ILE A 25 -15.81 5.04 0.58
N ALA A 26 -14.97 4.03 0.79
CA ALA A 26 -14.25 3.36 -0.29
C ALA A 26 -14.23 1.85 -0.10
N ASP A 27 -14.28 1.13 -1.21
CA ASP A 27 -14.24 -0.33 -1.24
C ASP A 27 -13.47 -0.83 -2.47
N ILE A 28 -13.15 -2.12 -2.47
CA ILE A 28 -12.38 -2.81 -3.50
C ILE A 28 -13.23 -3.96 -4.02
N SER A 29 -13.25 -4.16 -5.33
CA SER A 29 -14.04 -5.22 -5.98
C SER A 29 -13.72 -6.63 -5.44
N ASP A 30 -12.48 -6.86 -5.04
CA ASP A 30 -12.03 -8.05 -4.32
C ASP A 30 -10.88 -7.67 -3.38
N ASN A 31 -10.98 -8.02 -2.12
CA ASN A 31 -9.95 -7.74 -1.12
C ASN A 31 -8.94 -8.90 -0.96
N LYS A 32 -8.98 -9.90 -1.86
CA LYS A 32 -8.08 -11.06 -1.85
C LYS A 32 -7.47 -11.29 -3.22
N ILE A 33 -6.16 -11.45 -3.26
CA ILE A 33 -5.42 -11.90 -4.44
C ILE A 33 -4.77 -13.23 -4.11
N ASN A 34 -5.05 -14.24 -4.93
CA ASN A 34 -4.45 -15.55 -4.80
C ASN A 34 -3.34 -15.71 -5.86
N ILE A 35 -2.12 -15.94 -5.40
CA ILE A 35 -0.96 -16.18 -6.27
C ILE A 35 -0.75 -17.68 -6.39
N ASP A 36 -0.95 -18.21 -7.57
CA ASP A 36 -0.60 -19.58 -7.95
C ASP A 36 0.57 -19.61 -8.95
N VAL A 37 0.92 -20.81 -9.43
CA VAL A 37 2.02 -21.01 -10.40
C VAL A 37 1.73 -20.33 -11.75
N GLY A 38 0.46 -20.10 -12.07
CA GLY A 38 0.02 -19.45 -13.31
C GLY A 38 -0.29 -17.98 -13.18
N PHE A 39 -0.03 -17.37 -12.03
CA PHE A 39 -0.37 -15.98 -11.78
C PHE A 39 0.40 -15.02 -12.70
N LYS A 40 -0.33 -14.20 -13.44
CA LYS A 40 0.21 -13.21 -14.39
C LYS A 40 -0.05 -11.77 -13.99
N GLY A 41 -0.53 -11.56 -12.77
CA GLY A 41 -0.99 -10.26 -12.26
C GLY A 41 -2.49 -10.23 -12.00
N ALA A 42 -2.96 -9.16 -11.39
CA ALA A 42 -4.37 -8.93 -11.09
C ALA A 42 -4.75 -7.49 -11.37
N LYS A 43 -6.01 -7.27 -11.72
CA LYS A 43 -6.63 -5.95 -11.83
C LYS A 43 -7.81 -5.89 -10.88
N LEU A 44 -7.81 -4.93 -9.98
CA LEU A 44 -8.90 -4.71 -9.05
C LEU A 44 -9.51 -3.34 -9.31
N LEU A 45 -10.82 -3.25 -9.29
CA LEU A 45 -11.52 -1.98 -9.29
C LEU A 45 -11.57 -1.45 -7.87
N PHE A 46 -11.00 -0.27 -7.66
CA PHE A 46 -11.14 0.51 -6.43
C PHE A 46 -12.11 1.65 -6.68
N PHE A 47 -13.11 1.79 -5.83
CA PHE A 47 -14.15 2.79 -6.00
C PHE A 47 -14.64 3.30 -4.65
N GLY A 48 -15.33 4.43 -4.67
CA GLY A 48 -15.87 4.99 -3.45
C GLY A 48 -16.66 6.27 -3.70
N VAL A 49 -17.17 6.82 -2.62
CA VAL A 49 -17.96 8.05 -2.64
C VAL A 49 -17.28 9.07 -1.73
N ILE A 50 -17.21 10.31 -2.20
CA ILE A 50 -16.81 11.48 -1.43
C ILE A 50 -18.03 12.37 -1.19
N ASP A 51 -18.12 12.93 0.01
CA ASP A 51 -19.23 13.79 0.41
C ASP A 51 -18.89 15.29 0.33
N ASP A 52 -17.64 15.63 0.03
CA ASP A 52 -17.19 17.01 -0.22
C ASP A 52 -16.39 17.06 -1.53
N GLU A 53 -16.37 18.22 -2.18
CA GLU A 53 -15.58 18.43 -3.39
C GLU A 53 -14.09 18.50 -3.03
N GLY A 54 -13.27 17.83 -3.81
CA GLY A 54 -11.83 17.79 -3.60
C GLY A 54 -11.12 16.81 -4.54
N ASP A 55 -9.82 16.77 -4.41
CA ASP A 55 -8.98 15.84 -5.15
C ASP A 55 -8.82 14.54 -4.37
N VAL A 56 -9.03 13.42 -5.03
CA VAL A 56 -8.81 12.11 -4.43
C VAL A 56 -7.44 11.59 -4.84
N VAL A 57 -6.70 11.13 -3.84
CA VAL A 57 -5.41 10.46 -4.02
C VAL A 57 -5.47 9.09 -3.38
N VAL A 58 -5.07 8.07 -4.12
CA VAL A 58 -5.00 6.68 -3.65
C VAL A 58 -3.57 6.20 -3.77
N SER A 59 -3.01 5.71 -2.68
CA SER A 59 -1.70 5.05 -2.69
C SER A 59 -1.83 3.60 -2.22
N VAL A 60 -1.16 2.69 -2.93
CA VAL A 60 -1.10 1.27 -2.58
C VAL A 60 0.31 0.93 -2.17
N THR A 61 0.47 0.41 -0.97
CA THR A 61 1.75 0.03 -0.40
C THR A 61 1.73 -1.46 -0.03
N GLY A 62 2.64 -2.24 -0.61
CA GLY A 62 2.83 -3.65 -0.25
C GLY A 62 3.51 -3.84 1.10
N PRO A 63 3.56 -5.09 1.60
CA PRO A 63 4.23 -5.40 2.87
C PRO A 63 5.66 -4.87 2.87
N ARG A 64 6.05 -4.27 3.99
CA ARG A 64 7.39 -3.69 4.17
C ARG A 64 8.38 -4.78 4.55
N LYS A 65 9.58 -4.72 3.97
CA LYS A 65 10.63 -5.72 4.15
C LYS A 65 11.99 -5.06 4.39
N THR A 66 12.86 -5.81 5.04
CA THR A 66 14.29 -5.50 5.07
C THR A 66 14.93 -6.05 3.80
N ILE A 67 15.71 -5.24 3.12
CA ILE A 67 16.47 -5.63 1.93
C ILE A 67 17.96 -5.34 2.10
N GLU A 68 18.77 -6.22 1.53
CA GLU A 68 20.20 -6.03 1.39
C GLU A 68 20.51 -5.60 -0.05
N VAL A 69 21.16 -4.46 -0.20
CA VAL A 69 21.50 -3.88 -1.50
C VAL A 69 23.01 -3.90 -1.68
N ARG A 70 23.45 -4.41 -2.82
CA ARG A 70 24.87 -4.51 -3.18
C ARG A 70 25.18 -3.61 -4.37
N LYS A 71 26.16 -2.74 -4.21
CA LYS A 71 26.66 -1.92 -5.29
C LYS A 71 27.67 -2.72 -6.13
N LYS A 72 27.49 -2.68 -7.45
CA LYS A 72 28.44 -3.29 -8.39
C LYS A 72 29.32 -2.20 -8.97
N GLU A 73 30.62 -2.44 -8.94
CA GLU A 73 31.62 -1.58 -9.58
C GLU A 73 32.46 -2.37 -10.57
N LYS A 74 32.83 -1.73 -11.68
CA LYS A 74 33.69 -2.33 -12.68
C LYS A 74 35.15 -2.08 -12.29
N LYS A 75 35.88 -3.13 -11.85
CA LYS A 75 37.32 -3.09 -11.53
C LYS A 75 38.05 -4.04 -12.49
N MET A 76 39.06 -3.53 -13.18
CA MET A 76 39.86 -4.30 -14.17
C MET A 76 39.02 -5.04 -15.22
N GLY A 77 37.91 -4.44 -15.67
CA GLY A 77 37.03 -5.06 -16.66
C GLY A 77 35.95 -6.03 -16.10
N LEU A 78 36.04 -6.40 -14.82
CA LEU A 78 35.11 -7.30 -14.14
C LEU A 78 34.14 -6.51 -13.25
N TRP A 79 32.89 -6.95 -13.22
CA TRP A 79 31.87 -6.43 -12.28
C TRP A 79 32.02 -7.13 -10.93
N LEU A 80 32.45 -6.38 -9.91
CA LEU A 80 32.62 -6.85 -8.54
C LEU A 80 31.63 -6.15 -7.61
N ASN A 81 31.17 -6.84 -6.57
CA ASN A 81 30.42 -6.21 -5.50
C ASN A 81 31.41 -5.37 -4.66
N SER A 82 31.17 -4.07 -4.56
CA SER A 82 32.06 -3.15 -3.84
C SER A 82 31.58 -2.84 -2.43
N ASP A 83 30.29 -2.68 -2.26
CA ASP A 83 29.68 -2.30 -0.98
C ASP A 83 28.31 -2.94 -0.80
N THR A 84 27.89 -3.11 0.46
CA THR A 84 26.62 -3.72 0.84
C THR A 84 25.97 -2.89 1.94
N LYS A 85 24.73 -2.47 1.73
CA LYS A 85 23.94 -1.73 2.74
C LYS A 85 22.60 -2.39 2.97
N VAL A 86 22.13 -2.33 4.22
CA VAL A 86 20.82 -2.86 4.63
C VAL A 86 19.84 -1.71 4.77
N PHE A 87 18.68 -1.85 4.15
CA PHE A 87 17.57 -0.92 4.25
C PHE A 87 16.37 -1.61 4.88
N PHE A 88 15.74 -0.93 5.82
CA PHE A 88 14.55 -1.40 6.53
C PHE A 88 13.31 -0.67 6.01
N ASP A 89 12.14 -1.22 6.29
CA ASP A 89 10.85 -0.63 5.94
C ASP A 89 10.68 -0.30 4.44
N VAL A 90 11.28 -1.11 3.57
CA VAL A 90 11.15 -0.95 2.12
C VAL A 90 9.85 -1.59 1.66
N PRO A 91 8.91 -0.83 1.07
CA PRO A 91 7.69 -1.39 0.51
C PRO A 91 8.01 -2.41 -0.59
N SER A 92 7.38 -3.58 -0.56
CA SER A 92 7.56 -4.60 -1.61
C SER A 92 6.82 -4.25 -2.90
N TYR A 93 5.86 -3.32 -2.85
CA TYR A 93 5.07 -2.81 -3.95
C TYR A 93 4.66 -1.38 -3.67
N TYR A 94 4.56 -0.55 -4.73
CA TYR A 94 4.10 0.82 -4.61
C TYR A 94 3.38 1.28 -5.89
N TYR A 95 2.20 1.90 -5.70
CA TYR A 95 1.40 2.48 -6.77
C TYR A 95 0.66 3.70 -6.26
N VAL A 96 0.48 4.72 -7.12
CA VAL A 96 -0.31 5.91 -6.81
C VAL A 96 -1.25 6.22 -7.96
N ALA A 97 -2.47 6.59 -7.62
CA ALA A 97 -3.44 7.18 -8.55
C ALA A 97 -4.00 8.48 -7.95
N SER A 98 -4.36 9.44 -8.78
CA SER A 98 -5.04 10.65 -8.34
C SER A 98 -5.93 11.26 -9.42
N THR A 99 -6.78 12.18 -9.02
CA THR A 99 -7.72 12.90 -9.93
C THR A 99 -7.00 13.87 -10.86
N ARG A 100 -5.89 14.44 -10.40
CA ARG A 100 -5.02 15.36 -11.15
C ARG A 100 -3.55 14.96 -10.94
N PRO A 101 -2.61 15.42 -11.78
CA PRO A 101 -1.20 15.22 -11.50
C PRO A 101 -0.81 15.69 -10.10
N LEU A 102 -0.04 14.86 -9.35
CA LEU A 102 0.33 15.18 -7.95
C LEU A 102 0.93 16.57 -7.79
N LYS A 103 1.72 17.02 -8.78
CA LYS A 103 2.36 18.34 -8.80
C LYS A 103 1.36 19.51 -8.87
N GLU A 104 0.16 19.27 -9.35
CA GLU A 104 -0.89 20.28 -9.49
C GLU A 104 -1.80 20.37 -8.26
N LEU A 105 -1.62 19.48 -7.28
CA LEU A 105 -2.46 19.45 -6.08
C LEU A 105 -2.11 20.53 -5.06
N ASN A 106 -0.98 21.24 -5.24
CA ASN A 106 -0.44 22.23 -4.29
C ASN A 106 -0.36 21.71 -2.83
N ALA A 107 -0.02 20.42 -2.68
CA ALA A 107 -0.07 19.70 -1.40
C ALA A 107 1.27 19.01 -1.08
N GLU A 108 2.40 19.57 -1.49
CA GLU A 108 3.74 18.96 -1.41
C GLU A 108 4.06 18.43 0.00
N ASN A 109 3.86 19.26 1.03
CA ASN A 109 4.10 18.85 2.42
C ASN A 109 3.20 17.67 2.84
N VAL A 110 1.95 17.68 2.43
CA VAL A 110 0.97 16.63 2.71
C VAL A 110 1.37 15.34 2.02
N LEU A 111 1.75 15.41 0.74
CA LEU A 111 2.22 14.25 -0.03
C LEU A 111 3.49 13.66 0.58
N GLN A 112 4.43 14.50 1.00
CA GLN A 112 5.66 14.07 1.66
C GLN A 112 5.40 13.40 3.02
N ILE A 113 4.51 13.96 3.85
CA ILE A 113 4.17 13.39 5.16
C ILE A 113 3.51 12.02 4.99
N ASN A 114 2.59 11.88 4.03
CA ASN A 114 1.85 10.65 3.76
C ASN A 114 2.59 9.69 2.82
N GLN A 115 3.83 9.99 2.43
CA GLN A 115 4.64 9.19 1.50
C GLN A 115 3.92 8.92 0.17
N VAL A 116 3.23 9.90 -0.35
CA VAL A 116 2.55 9.85 -1.66
C VAL A 116 3.49 10.39 -2.74
N GLY A 117 3.72 9.56 -3.75
CA GLY A 117 4.74 9.78 -4.79
C GLY A 117 6.00 8.93 -4.52
N ILE A 118 6.58 8.39 -5.57
CA ILE A 118 7.78 7.51 -5.46
C ILE A 118 8.93 8.26 -4.76
N GLU A 119 9.07 9.55 -5.04
CA GLU A 119 10.06 10.45 -4.45
C GLU A 119 9.88 10.67 -2.94
N ASN A 120 8.69 10.44 -2.44
CA ASN A 120 8.32 10.65 -1.03
C ASN A 120 8.41 9.37 -0.18
N ILE A 121 8.71 8.22 -0.79
CA ILE A 121 8.86 6.95 -0.06
C ILE A 121 10.07 7.06 0.87
N ARG A 122 9.87 6.71 2.15
CA ARG A 122 10.92 6.71 3.15
C ARG A 122 11.42 5.29 3.40
N PHE A 123 12.73 5.14 3.34
CA PHE A 123 13.43 3.92 3.73
C PHE A 123 14.22 4.21 5.01
N ALA A 124 14.22 3.29 5.96
CA ALA A 124 15.10 3.36 7.13
C ALA A 124 16.44 2.65 6.80
N GLY A 125 17.52 3.10 7.39
CA GLY A 125 18.88 2.56 7.16
C GLY A 125 19.76 3.48 6.33
N ALA A 126 21.06 3.16 6.24
CA ALA A 126 22.16 3.94 5.68
C ALA A 126 22.26 5.36 6.29
N GLU A 127 23.16 5.53 7.27
CA GLU A 127 23.25 6.74 8.10
C GLU A 127 23.87 7.95 7.38
N GLU A 128 24.68 7.76 6.33
CA GLU A 128 25.36 8.84 5.62
C GLU A 128 24.47 9.47 4.53
N GLN A 129 24.20 10.76 4.68
CA GLN A 129 23.17 11.48 3.92
C GLN A 129 23.50 11.69 2.43
N GLU A 130 24.77 11.90 2.08
CA GLU A 130 25.19 12.13 0.67
C GLU A 130 25.15 10.86 -0.19
N GLU A 131 25.60 9.75 0.34
CA GLU A 131 25.53 8.46 -0.36
C GLU A 131 24.11 7.88 -0.39
N ARG A 132 23.28 8.22 0.62
CA ARG A 132 21.93 7.70 0.77
C ARG A 132 21.05 7.92 -0.47
N SER A 133 21.11 9.10 -1.08
CA SER A 133 20.31 9.42 -2.26
C SER A 133 20.62 8.50 -3.44
N SER A 134 21.91 8.17 -3.65
CA SER A 134 22.34 7.25 -4.71
C SER A 134 21.82 5.83 -4.49
N TRP A 135 21.86 5.32 -3.24
CA TRP A 135 21.38 4.00 -2.88
C TRP A 135 19.85 3.91 -3.00
N VAL A 136 19.13 4.91 -2.50
CA VAL A 136 17.67 4.99 -2.58
C VAL A 136 17.20 5.03 -4.03
N ASN A 137 17.85 5.84 -4.87
CA ASN A 137 17.56 5.89 -6.31
C ASN A 137 17.82 4.53 -6.99
N GLY A 138 18.89 3.83 -6.59
CA GLY A 138 19.17 2.47 -7.07
C GLY A 138 18.09 1.47 -6.69
N ILE A 139 17.59 1.53 -5.45
CA ILE A 139 16.48 0.70 -4.97
C ILE A 139 15.22 0.99 -5.79
N ILE A 140 14.82 2.26 -5.89
CA ILE A 140 13.63 2.67 -6.64
C ILE A 140 13.71 2.19 -8.09
N LYS A 141 14.85 2.40 -8.75
CA LYS A 141 15.08 1.94 -10.13
C LYS A 141 14.92 0.43 -10.25
N SER A 142 15.53 -0.34 -9.35
CA SER A 142 15.42 -1.80 -9.34
C SER A 142 13.98 -2.28 -9.11
N MET A 143 13.23 -1.60 -8.23
CA MET A 143 11.82 -1.92 -7.98
C MET A 143 10.92 -1.59 -9.17
N ILE A 144 11.23 -0.52 -9.92
CA ILE A 144 10.54 -0.18 -11.17
C ILE A 144 10.83 -1.22 -12.25
N GLU A 145 12.10 -1.58 -12.45
CA GLU A 145 12.52 -2.60 -13.42
C GLU A 145 11.90 -3.98 -13.13
N ALA A 146 11.71 -4.30 -11.84
CA ALA A 146 10.99 -5.50 -11.41
C ALA A 146 9.46 -5.40 -11.51
N GLY A 147 8.90 -4.29 -11.98
CA GLY A 147 7.44 -4.07 -12.06
C GLY A 147 6.74 -4.00 -10.71
N ARG A 148 7.49 -3.74 -9.62
CA ARG A 148 6.95 -3.62 -8.27
C ARG A 148 6.56 -2.20 -7.89
N TYR A 149 7.26 -1.21 -8.43
CA TYR A 149 6.91 0.20 -8.31
C TYR A 149 6.45 0.70 -9.68
N ASN A 150 5.28 1.33 -9.71
CA ASN A 150 4.81 1.95 -10.95
C ASN A 150 5.28 3.41 -10.97
N PRO A 151 6.12 3.81 -11.95
CA PRO A 151 6.56 5.19 -12.09
C PRO A 151 5.45 6.11 -12.61
N GLU A 152 4.46 5.52 -13.29
CA GLU A 152 3.35 6.27 -13.86
C GLU A 152 2.21 6.39 -12.84
N GLN A 153 1.73 7.61 -12.67
CA GLN A 153 0.56 7.89 -11.87
C GLN A 153 -0.70 7.38 -12.59
N GLY A 154 -1.52 6.62 -11.85
CA GLY A 154 -2.84 6.23 -12.33
C GLY A 154 -3.85 7.39 -12.29
N LEU A 155 -4.89 7.29 -13.10
CA LEU A 155 -5.97 8.26 -13.15
C LEU A 155 -7.16 7.79 -12.31
N ILE A 156 -7.66 8.67 -11.44
CA ILE A 156 -8.94 8.49 -10.75
C ILE A 156 -10.00 9.26 -11.53
N GLN A 157 -11.04 8.56 -11.93
CA GLN A 157 -12.22 9.17 -12.57
C GLN A 157 -13.26 9.50 -11.50
N ILE A 158 -13.79 10.72 -11.52
CA ILE A 158 -14.92 11.13 -10.68
C ILE A 158 -16.15 11.30 -11.56
N SER A 159 -17.26 10.65 -11.17
CA SER A 159 -18.57 10.78 -11.78
C SER A 159 -19.52 11.49 -10.83
N ASP A 160 -20.34 12.38 -11.37
CA ASP A 160 -21.34 13.16 -10.61
C ASP A 160 -20.78 13.85 -9.36
N LYS A 161 -19.50 14.27 -9.44
CA LYS A 161 -18.74 14.95 -8.37
C LYS A 161 -18.62 14.16 -7.06
N ARG A 162 -19.02 12.89 -7.04
CA ARG A 162 -19.09 12.09 -5.81
C ARG A 162 -18.54 10.68 -5.94
N LEU A 163 -18.83 9.97 -7.02
CA LEU A 163 -18.36 8.61 -7.22
C LEU A 163 -16.97 8.63 -7.87
N PHE A 164 -15.96 8.16 -7.18
CA PHE A 164 -14.65 7.97 -7.75
C PHE A 164 -14.37 6.50 -8.05
N LYS A 165 -13.58 6.24 -9.07
CA LYS A 165 -13.10 4.90 -9.43
C LYS A 165 -11.73 4.95 -10.07
N THR A 166 -10.95 3.91 -9.83
CA THR A 166 -9.65 3.68 -10.49
C THR A 166 -9.36 2.18 -10.56
N GLU A 167 -8.52 1.78 -11.50
CA GLU A 167 -8.00 0.41 -11.57
C GLU A 167 -6.67 0.30 -10.84
N LEU A 168 -6.57 -0.66 -9.94
CA LEU A 168 -5.33 -1.04 -9.28
C LEU A 168 -4.73 -2.23 -10.04
N ASN A 169 -3.59 -1.98 -10.69
CA ASN A 169 -2.92 -2.98 -11.52
C ASN A 169 -1.76 -3.60 -10.77
N PHE A 170 -1.83 -4.89 -10.50
CA PHE A 170 -0.82 -5.66 -9.82
C PHE A 170 -0.05 -6.52 -10.82
N SER A 171 1.28 -6.46 -10.77
CA SER A 171 2.17 -7.28 -11.61
C SER A 171 2.22 -8.73 -11.13
N ALA A 172 2.86 -9.60 -11.92
CA ALA A 172 3.10 -10.99 -11.52
C ALA A 172 4.08 -11.14 -10.34
N GLU A 173 4.87 -10.09 -10.05
CA GLU A 173 5.92 -10.07 -9.02
C GLU A 173 5.41 -9.68 -7.62
N LEU A 174 4.13 -9.96 -7.33
CA LEU A 174 3.56 -9.69 -6.01
C LEU A 174 4.19 -10.58 -4.94
N VAL A 175 4.35 -9.99 -3.77
CA VAL A 175 4.78 -10.67 -2.55
C VAL A 175 3.55 -10.97 -1.70
N ASP A 176 3.48 -12.13 -1.09
CA ASP A 176 2.44 -12.48 -0.14
C ASP A 176 2.46 -11.56 1.08
N GLY A 177 1.29 -11.21 1.58
CA GLY A 177 1.08 -10.34 2.73
C GLY A 177 -0.07 -9.37 2.55
N GLN A 178 -0.19 -8.43 3.50
CA GLN A 178 -1.24 -7.42 3.50
C GLN A 178 -0.74 -6.14 2.79
N TYR A 179 -1.51 -5.69 1.81
CA TYR A 179 -1.32 -4.43 1.09
C TYR A 179 -2.24 -3.38 1.67
N LEU A 180 -1.71 -2.19 1.89
CA LEU A 180 -2.44 -1.03 2.39
C LEU A 180 -2.89 -0.19 1.21
N VAL A 181 -4.16 0.20 1.19
CA VAL A 181 -4.72 1.14 0.22
C VAL A 181 -5.16 2.37 1.00
N ASP A 182 -4.34 3.41 0.96
CA ASP A 182 -4.62 4.68 1.62
C ASP A 182 -5.28 5.63 0.63
N THR A 183 -6.46 6.15 1.00
CA THR A 183 -7.22 7.13 0.23
C THR A 183 -7.25 8.44 0.98
N LEU A 184 -6.81 9.51 0.33
CA LEU A 184 -6.85 10.86 0.87
C LEU A 184 -7.82 11.70 0.04
N LEU A 185 -8.65 12.49 0.70
CA LEU A 185 -9.42 13.58 0.08
C LEU A 185 -8.73 14.88 0.43
N LEU A 186 -8.29 15.59 -0.61
CA LEU A 186 -7.56 16.84 -0.50
C LEU A 186 -8.46 18.00 -0.94
N LYS A 187 -8.44 19.09 -0.18
CA LYS A 187 -9.08 20.34 -0.52
C LYS A 187 -8.13 21.49 -0.19
N ASP A 188 -7.87 22.36 -1.15
CA ASP A 188 -6.97 23.50 -1.00
C ASP A 188 -5.58 23.13 -0.44
N GLY A 189 -5.05 21.97 -0.89
CA GLY A 189 -3.75 21.46 -0.45
C GLY A 189 -3.71 20.81 0.93
N ALA A 190 -4.85 20.67 1.61
CA ALA A 190 -4.96 20.02 2.93
C ALA A 190 -5.75 18.71 2.86
N VAL A 191 -5.41 17.74 3.72
CA VAL A 191 -6.21 16.52 3.89
C VAL A 191 -7.44 16.85 4.72
N ILE A 192 -8.62 16.68 4.13
CA ILE A 192 -9.90 16.83 4.84
C ILE A 192 -10.49 15.49 5.28
N ALA A 193 -10.10 14.40 4.63
CA ALA A 193 -10.45 13.05 5.06
C ALA A 193 -9.42 12.03 4.58
N ALA A 194 -9.30 10.93 5.33
CA ALA A 194 -8.45 9.79 4.97
C ALA A 194 -9.17 8.48 5.29
N ARG A 195 -9.00 7.49 4.41
CA ARG A 195 -9.53 6.14 4.60
C ARG A 195 -8.44 5.12 4.28
N ARG A 196 -8.37 4.05 5.07
CA ARG A 196 -7.48 2.92 4.81
C ARG A 196 -8.29 1.66 4.52
N SER A 197 -7.97 1.00 3.43
CA SER A 197 -8.47 -0.31 3.05
C SER A 197 -7.33 -1.31 2.92
N PHE A 198 -7.64 -2.61 2.86
CA PHE A 198 -6.63 -3.67 2.85
C PHE A 198 -6.90 -4.67 1.73
N ILE A 199 -5.84 -5.13 1.07
CA ILE A 199 -5.87 -6.25 0.14
C ILE A 199 -4.96 -7.34 0.72
N ASN A 200 -5.49 -8.56 0.83
CA ASN A 200 -4.73 -9.70 1.33
C ASN A 200 -4.24 -10.52 0.14
N VAL A 201 -2.93 -10.57 -0.03
CA VAL A 201 -2.27 -11.37 -1.05
C VAL A 201 -1.75 -12.65 -0.42
N SER A 202 -2.18 -13.80 -0.94
CA SER A 202 -1.78 -15.10 -0.42
C SER A 202 -1.32 -16.04 -1.54
N LYS A 203 -0.29 -16.83 -1.25
CA LYS A 203 0.13 -17.90 -2.15
C LYS A 203 -0.83 -19.07 -2.01
N THR A 204 -1.47 -19.42 -3.13
CA THR A 204 -2.29 -20.61 -3.23
C THR A 204 -1.63 -21.57 -4.21
N GLY A 205 -1.35 -22.78 -3.79
CA GLY A 205 -0.69 -23.75 -4.67
C GLY A 205 -0.89 -25.19 -4.19
N TYR A 206 -0.41 -26.13 -4.97
CA TYR A 206 -0.43 -27.54 -4.60
C TYR A 206 0.21 -27.78 -3.22
N GLY A 207 1.24 -27.00 -2.85
CA GLY A 207 1.89 -27.06 -1.54
C GLY A 207 0.94 -26.75 -0.39
N GLU A 208 0.04 -25.77 -0.52
CA GLU A 208 -0.95 -25.47 0.50
C GLU A 208 -2.01 -26.58 0.62
N LYS A 209 -2.46 -27.12 -0.51
CA LYS A 209 -3.39 -28.28 -0.52
C LYS A 209 -2.75 -29.51 0.10
N ILE A 210 -1.49 -29.80 -0.24
CA ILE A 210 -0.72 -30.89 0.34
C ILE A 210 -0.51 -30.67 1.85
N TYR A 211 -0.13 -29.45 2.26
CA TYR A 211 0.06 -29.11 3.67
C TYR A 211 -1.24 -29.22 4.46
N LYS A 212 -2.35 -28.70 3.94
CA LYS A 212 -3.67 -28.84 4.55
C LYS A 212 -4.11 -30.31 4.63
N MET A 213 -3.84 -31.11 3.58
CA MET A 213 -4.14 -32.52 3.57
C MET A 213 -3.27 -33.30 4.57
N ALA A 214 -1.99 -32.97 4.69
CA ALA A 214 -1.08 -33.56 5.67
C ALA A 214 -1.46 -33.26 7.12
N ASN A 215 -1.92 -32.03 7.41
CA ASN A 215 -2.27 -31.63 8.77
C ASN A 215 -3.71 -31.98 9.16
N ASN A 216 -4.67 -31.89 8.23
CA ASN A 216 -6.07 -32.15 8.55
C ASN A 216 -6.48 -33.63 8.35
N ASN A 217 -5.77 -34.37 7.48
CA ASN A 217 -6.06 -35.78 7.14
C ASN A 217 -4.75 -36.56 6.93
N SER A 218 -3.91 -36.62 7.97
CA SER A 218 -2.60 -37.28 7.91
C SER A 218 -2.64 -38.74 7.44
N LEU A 219 -3.72 -39.49 7.72
CA LEU A 219 -3.94 -40.86 7.22
C LEU A 219 -4.13 -40.88 5.70
N LEU A 220 -4.93 -39.96 5.13
CA LEU A 220 -5.12 -39.86 3.68
C LEU A 220 -3.82 -39.41 2.98
N TYR A 221 -3.07 -38.53 3.58
CA TYR A 221 -1.76 -38.08 3.07
C TYR A 221 -0.77 -39.27 3.03
N GLY A 222 -0.68 -40.06 4.13
CA GLY A 222 0.17 -41.25 4.18
C GLY A 222 -0.20 -42.30 3.15
N LEU A 223 -1.50 -42.55 2.94
CA LEU A 223 -1.98 -43.46 1.92
C LEU A 223 -1.65 -43.02 0.50
N THR A 224 -1.85 -41.70 0.18
CA THR A 224 -1.51 -41.18 -1.14
C THR A 224 -0.01 -41.18 -1.42
N ALA A 225 0.84 -40.94 -0.40
CA ALA A 225 2.30 -40.99 -0.54
C ALA A 225 2.86 -42.41 -0.80
N VAL A 226 2.10 -43.47 -0.49
CA VAL A 226 2.49 -44.86 -0.75
C VAL A 226 2.06 -45.30 -2.16
N PHE A 227 1.07 -44.66 -2.79
CA PHE A 227 0.56 -45.01 -4.12
C PHE A 227 1.19 -44.18 -5.26
N PHE A 228 1.99 -43.14 -4.97
CA PHE A 228 2.76 -42.35 -5.94
C PHE A 228 4.26 -42.48 -5.71
#